data_abc25b4b9be431f32a005f5afcc7e777
#
_entry.id   abc25b4b9be431f32a005f5afcc7e777
#
_cell.length_a   1.000
_cell.length_b   1.000
_cell.length_c   1.000
_cell.angle_alpha   90.00
_cell.angle_beta   90.00
_cell.angle_gamma   90.00
#
_symmetry.space_group_name_H-M   'P 1'
#
loop_
_entity.id
_entity.type
_entity.pdbx_description
1 polymer ?
#
loop_
_entity_poly.entity_id
_entity_poly.type
_entity_poly.pdbx_seq_one_letter_code
_entity_poly.pdbx_strand_id
1 'polypeptide(L)'
;GDALEPRTRASPASGLLRGAVRGLAKTRDNARMTSLQFDLHATDGAARRGRLTFARGTVETPAFMPVGTYGSVKAMTPRDVTETGAEIILGNTFHLFLRPGLEIVEKFGGLHKFIGWDKPILTDSGGFQVFSLAHKRKITEEGVTFASPVDGSKVFLSPEVSMRIQTTLDSDIAMIFDECTPYPATEKVASDSMELSLRWAARSRRAFDDLQRVASKPPNALFGIVQGSVYENLRRRSAAGLVDIG
;
A
#
# COMPACT_ATOMS: atom_id res chain seq x y z
N GLY A 1 15.77 -28.54 -45.65
CA GLY A 1 15.53 -28.40 -44.25
C GLY A 1 15.23 -26.96 -43.92
N ASP A 2 13.92 -26.60 -43.93
CA ASP A 2 13.48 -25.24 -43.63
C ASP A 2 13.50 -25.01 -42.12
N ALA A 3 14.25 -23.99 -41.67
CA ALA A 3 14.28 -23.52 -40.31
C ALA A 3 13.04 -22.61 -40.06
N LEU A 4 12.17 -23.02 -39.16
CA LEU A 4 11.02 -22.25 -38.68
C LEU A 4 11.51 -21.15 -37.73
N GLU A 5 11.44 -19.90 -38.14
CA GLU A 5 11.58 -18.73 -37.25
C GLU A 5 10.36 -18.63 -36.32
N PRO A 6 10.56 -18.37 -35.02
CA PRO A 6 9.44 -18.13 -34.09
C PRO A 6 8.88 -16.73 -34.29
N ARG A 7 7.64 -16.63 -34.78
CA ARG A 7 6.87 -15.39 -34.79
C ARG A 7 6.53 -14.98 -33.36
N THR A 8 7.21 -14.00 -32.81
CA THR A 8 6.84 -13.33 -31.58
C THR A 8 5.59 -12.48 -31.81
N ARG A 9 4.43 -12.97 -31.42
CA ARG A 9 3.21 -12.13 -31.30
C ARG A 9 3.39 -11.20 -30.10
N ALA A 10 3.55 -9.90 -30.35
CA ALA A 10 3.47 -8.89 -29.32
C ALA A 10 2.07 -8.92 -28.69
N SER A 11 2.00 -9.16 -27.38
CA SER A 11 0.76 -9.13 -26.62
C SER A 11 0.22 -7.69 -26.54
N PRO A 12 -1.10 -7.44 -26.73
CA PRO A 12 -1.68 -6.11 -26.64
C PRO A 12 -1.62 -5.49 -25.22
N ALA A 13 -1.18 -6.24 -24.21
CA ALA A 13 -1.06 -5.79 -22.83
C ALA A 13 -0.05 -4.63 -22.60
N SER A 14 0.93 -4.46 -23.51
CA SER A 14 1.95 -3.41 -23.35
C SER A 14 1.43 -1.98 -23.59
N GLY A 15 0.32 -1.82 -24.32
CA GLY A 15 -0.24 -0.52 -24.65
C GLY A 15 -1.00 0.16 -23.51
N LEU A 16 -1.77 -0.62 -22.74
CA LEU A 16 -2.59 -0.09 -21.64
C LEU A 16 -1.77 0.38 -20.44
N LEU A 17 -0.69 -0.36 -20.10
CA LEU A 17 0.23 0.06 -19.04
C LEU A 17 1.06 1.29 -19.43
N ARG A 18 1.39 1.46 -20.72
CA ARG A 18 2.07 2.67 -21.22
C ARG A 18 1.17 3.92 -21.19
N GLY A 19 -0.13 3.76 -21.40
CA GLY A 19 -1.13 4.83 -21.31
C GLY A 19 -1.32 5.31 -19.87
N ALA A 20 -1.45 4.39 -18.92
CA ALA A 20 -1.62 4.70 -17.49
C ALA A 20 -0.40 5.46 -16.91
N VAL A 21 0.82 5.05 -17.26
CA VAL A 21 2.05 5.73 -16.79
C VAL A 21 2.22 7.12 -17.45
N ARG A 22 1.77 7.31 -18.69
CA ARG A 22 1.78 8.64 -19.35
C ARG A 22 0.69 9.57 -18.81
N GLY A 23 -0.44 9.05 -18.33
CA GLY A 23 -1.49 9.83 -17.69
C GLY A 23 -1.07 10.47 -16.37
N LEU A 24 -0.25 9.77 -15.57
CA LEU A 24 0.33 10.28 -14.32
C LEU A 24 1.31 11.45 -14.54
N ALA A 25 1.89 11.60 -15.74
CA ALA A 25 2.80 12.69 -16.07
C ALA A 25 2.10 13.95 -16.64
N LYS A 26 0.78 13.94 -16.86
CA LYS A 26 0.07 15.03 -17.58
C LYS A 26 -1.02 15.77 -16.81
N THR A 27 -1.32 15.45 -15.58
CA THR A 27 -2.20 16.29 -14.74
C THR A 27 -1.39 17.31 -13.93
N ARG A 28 -0.77 18.26 -14.64
CA ARG A 28 -0.36 19.54 -14.06
C ARG A 28 -1.54 20.48 -14.13
N ASP A 29 -2.46 20.40 -13.17
CA ASP A 29 -3.24 21.56 -12.74
C ASP A 29 -4.07 21.14 -11.51
N ASN A 30 -3.70 21.64 -10.42
CA ASN A 30 -3.96 21.55 -9.00
C ASN A 30 -2.84 20.83 -8.27
N ALA A 31 -1.69 21.49 -8.19
CA ALA A 31 -0.49 20.98 -7.50
C ALA A 31 -0.75 20.92 -5.98
N ARG A 32 -1.42 19.89 -5.48
CA ARG A 32 -1.09 19.33 -4.18
C ARG A 32 0.28 18.70 -4.34
N MET A 33 1.27 19.32 -3.73
CA MET A 33 2.62 18.76 -3.67
C MET A 33 2.56 17.44 -2.92
N THR A 34 2.37 16.33 -3.63
CA THR A 34 2.67 15.01 -3.07
C THR A 34 4.16 15.01 -2.77
N SER A 35 4.54 14.60 -1.57
CA SER A 35 5.95 14.48 -1.19
C SER A 35 6.69 13.39 -1.97
N LEU A 36 5.98 12.62 -2.78
CA LEU A 36 6.50 11.54 -3.61
C LEU A 36 6.73 12.01 -5.05
N GLN A 37 7.96 11.86 -5.52
CA GLN A 37 8.33 11.94 -6.93
C GLN A 37 8.80 10.56 -7.40
N PHE A 38 8.41 10.15 -8.60
CA PHE A 38 8.89 8.94 -9.26
C PHE A 38 9.59 9.28 -10.57
N ASP A 39 10.85 8.91 -10.68
CA ASP A 39 11.67 9.08 -11.89
C ASP A 39 11.96 7.70 -12.50
N LEU A 40 11.52 7.50 -13.75
CA LEU A 40 11.80 6.28 -14.50
C LEU A 40 13.17 6.43 -15.18
N HIS A 41 14.14 5.58 -14.77
CA HIS A 41 15.52 5.66 -15.27
C HIS A 41 15.78 4.76 -16.48
N ALA A 42 15.22 3.53 -16.48
CA ALA A 42 15.45 2.59 -17.56
C ALA A 42 14.28 1.61 -17.71
N THR A 43 14.15 1.07 -18.93
CA THR A 43 13.17 0.00 -19.25
C THR A 43 13.86 -1.07 -20.09
N ASP A 44 13.46 -2.35 -19.85
CA ASP A 44 13.81 -3.48 -20.68
C ASP A 44 12.56 -4.36 -20.82
N GLY A 45 11.94 -4.35 -22.00
CA GLY A 45 10.62 -4.94 -22.22
C GLY A 45 9.57 -4.35 -21.28
N ALA A 46 9.03 -5.18 -20.38
CA ALA A 46 8.09 -4.77 -19.33
C ALA A 46 8.78 -4.42 -18.00
N ALA A 47 10.07 -4.71 -17.85
CA ALA A 47 10.82 -4.38 -16.66
C ALA A 47 11.10 -2.87 -16.59
N ARG A 48 11.13 -2.30 -15.38
CA ARG A 48 11.36 -0.89 -15.13
C ARG A 48 12.31 -0.71 -13.96
N ARG A 49 13.26 0.18 -14.11
CA ARG A 49 14.10 0.69 -13.04
C ARG A 49 13.80 2.18 -12.85
N GLY A 50 13.61 2.60 -11.62
CA GLY A 50 13.33 3.99 -11.31
C GLY A 50 13.73 4.35 -9.89
N ARG A 51 13.39 5.57 -9.49
CA ARG A 51 13.64 6.11 -8.15
C ARG A 51 12.37 6.74 -7.60
N LEU A 52 12.05 6.41 -6.36
CA LEU A 52 11.08 7.13 -5.54
C LEU A 52 11.84 8.13 -4.67
N THR A 53 11.37 9.38 -4.64
CA THR A 53 11.95 10.44 -3.78
C THR A 53 10.90 10.86 -2.77
N PHE A 54 11.25 10.84 -1.49
CA PHE A 54 10.46 11.26 -0.34
C PHE A 54 11.18 12.36 0.42
N ALA A 55 10.48 13.02 1.34
CA ALA A 55 11.10 13.97 2.25
C ALA A 55 12.19 13.32 3.14
N ARG A 56 12.07 12.01 3.42
CA ARG A 56 13.02 11.23 4.25
C ARG A 56 14.06 10.44 3.48
N GLY A 57 14.21 10.65 2.18
CA GLY A 57 15.23 9.98 1.37
C GLY A 57 14.68 9.41 0.08
N THR A 58 15.48 8.59 -0.56
CA THR A 58 15.18 7.98 -1.85
C THR A 58 15.14 6.47 -1.76
N VAL A 59 14.40 5.84 -2.68
CA VAL A 59 14.33 4.39 -2.83
C VAL A 59 14.54 4.05 -4.31
N GLU A 60 15.62 3.33 -4.61
CA GLU A 60 15.83 2.76 -5.95
C GLU A 60 14.87 1.57 -6.17
N THR A 61 14.22 1.54 -7.34
CA THR A 61 13.28 0.45 -7.66
C THR A 61 13.79 -0.39 -8.83
N PRO A 62 13.56 -1.73 -8.78
CA PRO A 62 12.81 -2.48 -7.77
C PRO A 62 13.53 -2.54 -6.42
N ALA A 63 12.79 -2.48 -5.31
CA ALA A 63 13.32 -2.52 -3.96
C ALA A 63 12.68 -3.67 -3.15
N PHE A 64 13.48 -4.32 -2.31
CA PHE A 64 12.98 -5.20 -1.25
C PHE A 64 12.73 -4.38 0.02
N MET A 65 11.58 -4.58 0.65
CA MET A 65 11.22 -3.93 1.91
C MET A 65 11.31 -4.94 3.05
N PRO A 66 12.35 -4.90 3.92
CA PRO A 66 12.36 -5.70 5.13
C PRO A 66 11.13 -5.44 5.98
N VAL A 67 10.51 -6.52 6.50
CA VAL A 67 9.27 -6.41 7.26
C VAL A 67 9.58 -6.20 8.74
N GLY A 68 9.18 -5.03 9.24
CA GLY A 68 9.21 -4.66 10.65
C GLY A 68 7.81 -4.71 11.26
N THR A 69 7.32 -5.89 11.63
CA THR A 69 5.93 -6.11 12.06
C THR A 69 5.49 -5.15 13.17
N TYR A 70 6.32 -4.93 14.17
CA TYR A 70 6.10 -3.98 15.27
C TYR A 70 7.01 -2.75 15.17
N GLY A 71 7.35 -2.35 13.95
CA GLY A 71 8.32 -1.31 13.69
C GLY A 71 9.77 -1.79 13.74
N SER A 72 10.04 -3.05 14.07
CA SER A 72 11.38 -3.63 14.07
C SER A 72 11.43 -4.92 13.24
N VAL A 73 12.49 -5.08 12.46
CA VAL A 73 12.81 -6.33 11.77
C VAL A 73 13.29 -7.33 12.81
N LYS A 74 12.69 -8.53 12.83
CA LYS A 74 12.97 -9.54 13.87
C LYS A 74 14.46 -9.86 13.94
N ALA A 75 15.01 -9.77 15.16
CA ALA A 75 16.42 -10.05 15.49
C ALA A 75 17.45 -9.11 14.80
N MET A 76 17.02 -7.94 14.31
CA MET A 76 17.91 -6.93 13.72
C MET A 76 17.65 -5.56 14.35
N THR A 77 18.71 -4.82 14.60
CA THR A 77 18.63 -3.40 14.96
C THR A 77 18.38 -2.55 13.69
N PRO A 78 17.88 -1.30 13.81
CA PRO A 78 17.80 -0.39 12.65
C PRO A 78 19.15 -0.21 11.94
N ARG A 79 20.26 -0.23 12.67
CA ARG A 79 21.61 -0.18 12.10
C ARG A 79 21.91 -1.41 11.25
N ASP A 80 21.62 -2.61 11.74
CA ASP A 80 21.84 -3.85 10.98
C ASP A 80 21.03 -3.85 9.69
N VAL A 81 19.76 -3.40 9.75
CA VAL A 81 18.91 -3.26 8.55
C VAL A 81 19.50 -2.24 7.57
N THR A 82 20.02 -1.12 8.06
CA THR A 82 20.71 -0.12 7.22
C THR A 82 21.95 -0.70 6.54
N GLU A 83 22.75 -1.48 7.26
CA GLU A 83 23.96 -2.13 6.74
C GLU A 83 23.67 -3.16 5.63
N THR A 84 22.45 -3.72 5.55
CA THR A 84 22.01 -4.54 4.40
C THR A 84 21.79 -3.75 3.11
N GLY A 85 21.84 -2.43 3.17
CA GLY A 85 21.52 -1.55 2.06
C GLY A 85 20.02 -1.25 1.90
N ALA A 86 19.17 -1.62 2.87
CA ALA A 86 17.75 -1.31 2.82
C ALA A 86 17.51 0.20 2.87
N GLU A 87 16.71 0.69 1.92
CA GLU A 87 16.34 2.10 1.79
C GLU A 87 14.92 2.39 2.29
N ILE A 88 14.12 1.35 2.52
CA ILE A 88 12.73 1.40 2.99
C ILE A 88 12.43 0.14 3.80
N ILE A 89 11.57 0.27 4.81
CA ILE A 89 11.01 -0.87 5.56
C ILE A 89 9.49 -0.87 5.49
N LEU A 90 8.88 -2.02 5.81
CA LEU A 90 7.43 -2.17 5.90
C LEU A 90 7.03 -2.37 7.35
N GLY A 91 6.11 -1.54 7.85
CA GLY A 91 5.45 -1.70 9.15
C GLY A 91 4.03 -2.26 8.99
N ASN A 92 3.57 -3.10 9.94
CA ASN A 92 2.21 -3.63 9.89
C ASN A 92 1.25 -2.80 10.74
N THR A 93 0.36 -2.09 10.08
CA THR A 93 -0.66 -1.21 10.68
C THR A 93 -1.48 -1.90 11.77
N PHE A 94 -1.98 -3.11 11.49
CA PHE A 94 -2.78 -3.89 12.43
C PHE A 94 -2.03 -4.16 13.74
N HIS A 95 -0.80 -4.62 13.66
CA HIS A 95 0.01 -4.95 14.83
C HIS A 95 0.38 -3.71 15.65
N LEU A 96 0.81 -2.64 15.00
CA LEU A 96 1.17 -1.38 15.64
C LEU A 96 -0.03 -0.70 16.29
N PHE A 97 -1.21 -0.80 15.68
CA PHE A 97 -2.46 -0.30 16.24
C PHE A 97 -2.85 -1.03 17.53
N LEU A 98 -2.74 -2.35 17.57
CA LEU A 98 -3.08 -3.15 18.75
C LEU A 98 -2.01 -3.04 19.84
N ARG A 99 -0.73 -3.00 19.44
CA ARG A 99 0.41 -2.93 20.37
C ARG A 99 1.64 -2.32 19.67
N PRO A 100 2.24 -1.25 20.15
CA PRO A 100 2.04 -0.60 21.47
C PRO A 100 0.77 0.25 21.55
N GLY A 101 0.08 0.51 20.42
CA GLY A 101 -1.07 1.41 20.33
C GLY A 101 -0.65 2.81 19.85
N LEU A 102 -1.60 3.52 19.25
CA LEU A 102 -1.33 4.79 18.58
C LEU A 102 -0.91 5.88 19.56
N GLU A 103 -1.50 5.91 20.76
CA GLU A 103 -1.18 6.92 21.78
C GLU A 103 0.31 6.94 22.13
N ILE A 104 0.94 5.75 22.21
CA ILE A 104 2.37 5.64 22.49
C ILE A 104 3.18 6.16 21.30
N VAL A 105 2.89 5.70 20.08
CA VAL A 105 3.62 6.12 18.87
C VAL A 105 3.49 7.64 18.67
N GLU A 106 2.31 8.21 18.90
CA GLU A 106 2.06 9.64 18.80
C GLU A 106 2.89 10.46 19.81
N LYS A 107 3.01 9.99 21.06
CA LYS A 107 3.86 10.61 22.08
C LYS A 107 5.34 10.67 21.67
N PHE A 108 5.81 9.71 20.89
CA PHE A 108 7.17 9.72 20.31
C PHE A 108 7.27 10.62 19.07
N GLY A 109 6.14 11.10 18.52
CA GLY A 109 6.11 11.92 17.31
C GLY A 109 6.21 11.10 16.01
N GLY A 110 5.64 9.91 15.99
CA GLY A 110 5.54 9.01 14.85
C GLY A 110 6.43 7.78 14.95
N LEU A 111 6.22 6.84 14.01
CA LEU A 111 6.89 5.53 14.02
C LEU A 111 8.40 5.66 13.84
N HIS A 112 8.87 6.57 12.98
CA HIS A 112 10.29 6.79 12.72
C HIS A 112 11.09 7.04 14.01
N LYS A 113 10.61 7.96 14.85
CA LYS A 113 11.25 8.28 16.12
C LYS A 113 11.10 7.17 17.14
N PHE A 114 9.93 6.49 17.13
CA PHE A 114 9.67 5.39 18.04
C PHE A 114 10.63 4.22 17.84
N ILE A 115 11.01 3.92 16.59
CA ILE A 115 11.87 2.77 16.25
C ILE A 115 13.33 3.16 15.94
N GLY A 116 13.65 4.45 15.84
CA GLY A 116 14.98 4.94 15.47
C GLY A 116 15.37 4.66 14.01
N TRP A 117 14.40 4.77 13.07
CA TRP A 117 14.58 4.62 11.64
C TRP A 117 14.37 5.95 10.94
N ASP A 118 15.33 6.42 10.16
CA ASP A 118 15.35 7.76 9.55
C ASP A 118 15.02 7.78 8.05
N LYS A 119 14.86 6.60 7.43
CA LYS A 119 14.54 6.43 6.01
C LYS A 119 13.03 6.17 5.81
N PRO A 120 12.54 6.10 4.55
CA PRO A 120 11.13 5.83 4.27
C PRO A 120 10.55 4.59 4.95
N ILE A 121 9.28 4.70 5.34
CA ILE A 121 8.47 3.59 5.86
C ILE A 121 7.19 3.48 5.02
N LEU A 122 6.89 2.26 4.56
CA LEU A 122 5.56 1.90 4.08
C LEU A 122 4.82 1.20 5.22
N THR A 123 3.56 1.57 5.46
CA THR A 123 2.66 0.77 6.30
C THR A 123 1.59 0.12 5.44
N ASP A 124 1.31 -1.15 5.72
CA ASP A 124 0.20 -1.85 5.06
C ASP A 124 -1.17 -1.31 5.51
N SER A 125 -2.25 -1.77 4.88
CA SER A 125 -3.62 -1.34 5.22
C SER A 125 -4.14 -1.93 6.54
N GLY A 126 -3.57 -3.03 7.01
CA GLY A 126 -4.08 -3.89 8.08
C GLY A 126 -5.13 -4.92 7.63
N GLY A 127 -5.60 -4.85 6.39
CA GLY A 127 -6.65 -5.73 5.85
C GLY A 127 -6.26 -7.20 5.84
N PHE A 128 -5.05 -7.53 5.40
CA PHE A 128 -4.56 -8.91 5.36
C PHE A 128 -4.48 -9.55 6.75
N GLN A 129 -4.02 -8.83 7.77
CA GLN A 129 -3.89 -9.35 9.13
C GLN A 129 -5.27 -9.61 9.75
N VAL A 130 -6.25 -8.75 9.46
CA VAL A 130 -7.65 -9.00 9.84
C VAL A 130 -8.16 -10.26 9.14
N PHE A 131 -7.79 -10.49 7.88
CA PHE A 131 -8.15 -11.70 7.16
C PHE A 131 -7.49 -12.94 7.76
N SER A 132 -6.19 -12.91 8.04
CA SER A 132 -5.40 -14.10 8.40
C SER A 132 -5.43 -14.44 9.90
N LEU A 133 -5.52 -13.43 10.78
CA LEU A 133 -5.34 -13.58 12.23
C LEU A 133 -6.63 -13.40 13.04
N ALA A 134 -7.64 -12.71 12.50
CA ALA A 134 -8.86 -12.43 13.25
C ALA A 134 -9.85 -13.58 13.16
N HIS A 135 -10.00 -14.31 14.26
CA HIS A 135 -11.13 -15.22 14.44
C HIS A 135 -12.44 -14.41 14.60
N LYS A 136 -13.56 -14.90 14.01
CA LYS A 136 -14.89 -14.27 14.12
C LYS A 136 -14.92 -12.82 13.56
N ARG A 137 -14.41 -12.61 12.34
CA ARG A 137 -14.58 -11.35 11.65
C ARG A 137 -15.93 -11.24 10.96
N LYS A 138 -16.47 -10.03 10.92
CA LYS A 138 -17.65 -9.67 10.12
C LYS A 138 -17.27 -8.52 9.19
N ILE A 139 -17.34 -8.77 7.88
CA ILE A 139 -17.11 -7.78 6.82
C ILE A 139 -18.45 -7.19 6.43
N THR A 140 -18.50 -5.86 6.30
CA THR A 140 -19.66 -5.10 5.82
C THR A 140 -19.17 -3.99 4.88
N GLU A 141 -20.09 -3.24 4.27
CA GLU A 141 -19.72 -2.08 3.45
C GLU A 141 -18.97 -1.02 4.26
N GLU A 142 -19.28 -0.87 5.55
CA GLU A 142 -18.66 0.13 6.43
C GLU A 142 -17.23 -0.22 6.81
N GLY A 143 -16.91 -1.52 6.92
CA GLY A 143 -15.62 -2.00 7.36
C GLY A 143 -15.68 -3.40 7.96
N VAL A 144 -14.70 -3.73 8.80
CA VAL A 144 -14.52 -5.06 9.39
C VAL A 144 -14.56 -4.98 10.91
N THR A 145 -15.43 -5.75 11.52
CA THR A 145 -15.46 -5.99 12.98
C THR A 145 -14.82 -7.34 13.28
N PHE A 146 -13.94 -7.40 14.26
CA PHE A 146 -13.25 -8.64 14.67
C PHE A 146 -12.91 -8.63 16.18
N ALA A 147 -12.53 -9.79 16.70
CA ALA A 147 -11.97 -9.91 18.05
C ALA A 147 -10.45 -9.72 18.01
N SER A 148 -9.91 -8.81 18.82
CA SER A 148 -8.48 -8.59 18.99
C SER A 148 -7.76 -9.88 19.40
N PRO A 149 -6.70 -10.29 18.71
CA PRO A 149 -5.91 -11.47 19.11
C PRO A 149 -5.09 -11.22 20.39
N VAL A 150 -5.02 -9.97 20.86
CA VAL A 150 -4.24 -9.62 22.06
C VAL A 150 -5.03 -9.87 23.35
N ASP A 151 -6.30 -9.47 23.37
CA ASP A 151 -7.14 -9.44 24.57
C ASP A 151 -8.60 -9.85 24.33
N GLY A 152 -8.96 -10.21 23.09
CA GLY A 152 -10.31 -10.60 22.72
C GLY A 152 -11.31 -9.45 22.60
N SER A 153 -10.90 -8.21 22.84
CA SER A 153 -11.78 -7.03 22.73
C SER A 153 -12.30 -6.86 21.30
N LYS A 154 -13.51 -6.28 21.19
CA LYS A 154 -14.11 -6.00 19.89
C LYS A 154 -13.44 -4.81 19.25
N VAL A 155 -12.89 -5.00 18.05
CA VAL A 155 -12.23 -3.97 17.24
C VAL A 155 -13.00 -3.76 15.94
N PHE A 156 -13.07 -2.51 15.48
CA PHE A 156 -13.62 -2.14 14.20
C PHE A 156 -12.57 -1.39 13.39
N LEU A 157 -12.32 -1.84 12.16
CA LEU A 157 -11.51 -1.14 11.17
C LEU A 157 -12.36 -0.79 9.95
N SER A 158 -12.20 0.45 9.51
CA SER A 158 -12.76 0.97 8.26
C SER A 158 -11.66 1.65 7.43
N PRO A 159 -11.93 2.02 6.18
CA PRO A 159 -11.01 2.83 5.39
C PRO A 159 -10.54 4.08 6.14
N GLU A 160 -11.45 4.81 6.77
CA GLU A 160 -11.14 6.05 7.51
C GLU A 160 -10.29 5.79 8.75
N VAL A 161 -10.58 4.69 9.48
CA VAL A 161 -9.80 4.29 10.66
C VAL A 161 -8.40 3.89 10.24
N SER A 162 -8.24 3.09 9.17
CA SER A 162 -6.94 2.69 8.63
C SER A 162 -6.10 3.91 8.22
N MET A 163 -6.70 4.88 7.51
CA MET A 163 -6.00 6.11 7.13
C MET A 163 -5.56 6.92 8.35
N ARG A 164 -6.40 7.03 9.38
CA ARG A 164 -6.02 7.70 10.63
C ARG A 164 -4.85 7.01 11.32
N ILE A 165 -4.88 5.68 11.40
CA ILE A 165 -3.78 4.90 12.00
C ILE A 165 -2.48 5.19 11.25
N GLN A 166 -2.45 5.03 9.93
CA GLN A 166 -1.25 5.20 9.12
C GLN A 166 -0.74 6.66 9.14
N THR A 167 -1.65 7.64 9.24
CA THR A 167 -1.28 9.05 9.42
C THR A 167 -0.64 9.30 10.80
N THR A 168 -1.16 8.68 11.86
CA THR A 168 -0.57 8.76 13.21
C THR A 168 0.79 8.08 13.28
N LEU A 169 0.96 6.95 12.57
CA LEU A 169 2.24 6.28 12.40
C LEU A 169 3.26 7.12 11.63
N ASP A 170 2.80 8.12 10.87
CA ASP A 170 3.64 9.00 10.04
C ASP A 170 4.39 8.25 8.93
N SER A 171 3.74 7.27 8.30
CA SER A 171 4.31 6.50 7.20
C SER A 171 4.50 7.37 5.96
N ASP A 172 5.60 7.18 5.24
CA ASP A 172 5.84 7.88 3.96
C ASP A 172 4.93 7.35 2.85
N ILE A 173 4.61 6.05 2.90
CA ILE A 173 3.62 5.41 2.03
C ILE A 173 2.55 4.77 2.90
N ALA A 174 1.31 5.24 2.76
CA ALA A 174 0.11 4.59 3.28
C ALA A 174 -0.54 3.74 2.18
N MET A 175 -1.15 2.62 2.56
CA MET A 175 -1.90 1.75 1.66
C MET A 175 -3.40 1.92 1.88
N ILE A 176 -4.20 1.95 0.80
CA ILE A 176 -5.67 1.93 0.92
C ILE A 176 -6.12 0.72 1.73
N PHE A 177 -7.26 0.85 2.44
CA PHE A 177 -7.88 -0.30 3.10
C PHE A 177 -8.58 -1.18 2.06
N ASP A 178 -8.30 -2.48 2.06
CA ASP A 178 -8.77 -3.44 1.08
C ASP A 178 -9.31 -4.72 1.72
N GLU A 179 -10.12 -5.47 0.97
CA GLU A 179 -10.52 -6.82 1.33
C GLU A 179 -9.61 -7.83 0.66
N CYS A 180 -8.97 -8.67 1.49
CA CYS A 180 -8.15 -9.77 1.00
C CYS A 180 -9.05 -10.95 0.63
N THR A 181 -9.20 -11.21 -0.67
CA THR A 181 -9.98 -12.35 -1.19
C THR A 181 -9.31 -13.67 -0.81
N PRO A 182 -10.05 -14.67 -0.27
CA PRO A 182 -9.51 -16.00 0.00
C PRO A 182 -9.08 -16.70 -1.31
N TYR A 183 -8.11 -17.59 -1.23
CA TYR A 183 -7.71 -18.43 -2.35
C TYR A 183 -7.82 -19.91 -1.97
N PRO A 184 -8.42 -20.77 -2.81
CA PRO A 184 -9.06 -20.44 -4.10
C PRO A 184 -10.42 -19.73 -3.92
N ALA A 185 -10.79 -18.88 -4.89
CA ALA A 185 -12.08 -18.20 -4.94
C ALA A 185 -12.69 -18.34 -6.35
N THR A 186 -14.02 -18.37 -6.44
CA THR A 186 -14.71 -18.26 -7.73
C THR A 186 -14.58 -16.83 -8.27
N GLU A 187 -14.72 -16.66 -9.59
CA GLU A 187 -14.66 -15.33 -10.21
C GLU A 187 -15.70 -14.36 -9.61
N LYS A 188 -16.91 -14.88 -9.30
CA LYS A 188 -17.93 -14.06 -8.63
C LYS A 188 -17.46 -13.55 -7.27
N VAL A 189 -16.92 -14.41 -6.41
CA VAL A 189 -16.39 -14.01 -5.10
C VAL A 189 -15.25 -13.02 -5.24
N ALA A 190 -14.33 -13.26 -6.18
CA ALA A 190 -13.22 -12.36 -6.46
C ALA A 190 -13.70 -11.00 -6.98
N SER A 191 -14.76 -10.98 -7.81
CA SER A 191 -15.39 -9.75 -8.31
C SER A 191 -16.04 -8.95 -7.19
N ASP A 192 -16.87 -9.60 -6.36
CA ASP A 192 -17.57 -8.92 -5.26
C ASP A 192 -16.56 -8.29 -4.27
N SER A 193 -15.51 -9.00 -3.92
CA SER A 193 -14.41 -8.54 -3.06
C SER A 193 -13.63 -7.38 -3.69
N MET A 194 -13.30 -7.48 -4.97
CA MET A 194 -12.62 -6.42 -5.70
C MET A 194 -13.46 -5.13 -5.74
N GLU A 195 -14.77 -5.23 -6.00
CA GLU A 195 -15.67 -4.08 -6.02
C GLU A 195 -15.78 -3.41 -4.64
N LEU A 196 -15.84 -4.21 -3.56
CA LEU A 196 -15.80 -3.67 -2.20
C LEU A 196 -14.48 -2.93 -1.95
N SER A 197 -13.36 -3.52 -2.36
CA SER A 197 -12.04 -2.89 -2.24
C SER A 197 -11.93 -1.57 -3.00
N LEU A 198 -12.54 -1.46 -4.20
CA LEU A 198 -12.59 -0.19 -4.95
C LEU A 198 -13.41 0.88 -4.22
N ARG A 199 -14.57 0.52 -3.65
CA ARG A 199 -15.36 1.46 -2.84
C ARG A 199 -14.61 1.91 -1.59
N TRP A 200 -13.91 0.99 -0.94
CA TRP A 200 -13.04 1.30 0.20
C TRP A 200 -11.82 2.13 -0.20
N ALA A 201 -11.26 1.91 -1.39
CA ALA A 201 -10.19 2.74 -1.94
C ALA A 201 -10.62 4.19 -2.10
N ALA A 202 -11.82 4.43 -2.67
CA ALA A 202 -12.37 5.78 -2.81
C ALA A 202 -12.61 6.46 -1.44
N ARG A 203 -13.03 5.71 -0.42
CA ARG A 203 -13.17 6.20 0.96
C ARG A 203 -11.81 6.48 1.59
N SER A 204 -10.84 5.58 1.42
CA SER A 204 -9.46 5.77 1.87
C SER A 204 -8.86 7.04 1.27
N ARG A 205 -9.03 7.26 -0.04
CA ARG A 205 -8.53 8.45 -0.72
C ARG A 205 -9.09 9.74 -0.11
N ARG A 206 -10.41 9.80 0.08
CA ARG A 206 -11.05 10.98 0.69
C ARG A 206 -10.55 11.22 2.12
N ALA A 207 -10.53 10.18 2.95
CA ALA A 207 -10.07 10.28 4.34
C ALA A 207 -8.60 10.70 4.43
N PHE A 208 -7.75 10.12 3.57
CA PHE A 208 -6.34 10.48 3.47
C PHE A 208 -6.18 11.97 3.11
N ASP A 209 -6.86 12.45 2.09
CA ASP A 209 -6.81 13.84 1.66
C ASP A 209 -7.25 14.81 2.76
N ASP A 210 -8.29 14.46 3.53
CA ASP A 210 -8.77 15.27 4.64
C ASP A 210 -7.75 15.34 5.77
N LEU A 211 -7.11 14.23 6.11
CA LEU A 211 -6.05 14.16 7.11
C LEU A 211 -4.80 14.93 6.68
N GLN A 212 -4.41 14.84 5.40
CA GLN A 212 -3.24 15.56 4.88
C GLN A 212 -3.46 17.08 4.82
N ARG A 213 -4.71 17.54 4.64
CA ARG A 213 -5.03 19.00 4.64
C ARG A 213 -4.77 19.66 5.97
N VAL A 214 -4.99 18.96 7.07
CA VAL A 214 -4.81 19.50 8.42
C VAL A 214 -3.43 19.19 9.01
N ALA A 215 -2.64 18.36 8.33
CA ALA A 215 -1.29 18.04 8.77
C ALA A 215 -0.35 19.24 8.59
N SER A 216 0.51 19.48 9.59
CA SER A 216 1.53 20.55 9.56
C SER A 216 2.80 20.19 8.79
N LYS A 217 2.86 19.01 8.17
CA LYS A 217 4.02 18.46 7.46
C LYS A 217 3.66 18.16 6.00
N PRO A 218 4.68 17.97 5.11
CA PRO A 218 4.43 17.58 3.73
C PRO A 218 3.56 16.32 3.65
N PRO A 219 2.66 16.22 2.67
CA PRO A 219 1.76 15.09 2.54
C PRO A 219 2.55 13.81 2.23
N ASN A 220 2.13 12.70 2.84
CA ASN A 220 2.62 11.36 2.55
C ASN A 220 2.03 10.86 1.23
N ALA A 221 2.47 9.69 0.75
CA ALA A 221 1.92 9.05 -0.44
C ALA A 221 0.81 8.04 -0.06
N LEU A 222 -0.21 7.92 -0.90
CA LEU A 222 -1.22 6.87 -0.81
C LEU A 222 -1.10 5.93 -2.00
N PHE A 223 -0.97 4.63 -1.75
CA PHE A 223 -0.88 3.62 -2.80
C PHE A 223 -2.14 2.77 -2.85
N GLY A 224 -2.58 2.48 -4.07
CA GLY A 224 -3.67 1.55 -4.36
C GLY A 224 -3.21 0.09 -4.33
N ILE A 225 -4.16 -0.82 -4.07
CA ILE A 225 -3.95 -2.28 -4.08
C ILE A 225 -4.82 -2.89 -5.16
N VAL A 226 -4.20 -3.50 -6.18
CA VAL A 226 -4.92 -4.17 -7.27
C VAL A 226 -5.43 -5.52 -6.77
N GLN A 227 -6.75 -5.65 -6.70
CA GLN A 227 -7.48 -6.88 -6.36
C GLN A 227 -7.95 -7.62 -7.61
N GLY A 228 -8.73 -8.72 -7.45
CA GLY A 228 -9.27 -9.53 -8.55
C GLY A 228 -8.70 -10.95 -8.61
N SER A 229 -8.02 -11.42 -7.55
CA SER A 229 -7.45 -12.78 -7.45
C SER A 229 -6.59 -13.12 -8.68
N VAL A 230 -6.80 -14.30 -9.29
CA VAL A 230 -6.08 -14.76 -10.48
C VAL A 230 -6.78 -14.40 -11.81
N TYR A 231 -7.90 -13.67 -11.77
CA TYR A 231 -8.70 -13.33 -12.94
C TYR A 231 -8.19 -12.04 -13.59
N GLU A 232 -7.64 -12.17 -14.79
CA GLU A 232 -7.00 -11.06 -15.50
C GLU A 232 -7.95 -9.88 -15.76
N ASN A 233 -9.19 -10.17 -16.19
CA ASN A 233 -10.24 -9.18 -16.42
C ASN A 233 -10.55 -8.35 -15.16
N LEU A 234 -10.67 -9.00 -14.01
CA LEU A 234 -10.90 -8.34 -12.73
C LEU A 234 -9.70 -7.48 -12.30
N ARG A 235 -8.49 -8.01 -12.45
CA ARG A 235 -7.26 -7.26 -12.14
C ARG A 235 -7.11 -6.01 -13.00
N ARG A 236 -7.45 -6.10 -14.29
CA ARG A 236 -7.48 -4.93 -15.20
C ARG A 236 -8.52 -3.91 -14.77
N ARG A 237 -9.73 -4.37 -14.41
CA ARG A 237 -10.81 -3.51 -13.91
C ARG A 237 -10.42 -2.84 -12.59
N SER A 238 -9.85 -3.58 -11.66
CA SER A 238 -9.33 -3.04 -10.40
C SER A 238 -8.28 -1.96 -10.63
N ALA A 239 -7.30 -2.20 -11.50
CA ALA A 239 -6.26 -1.23 -11.82
C ALA A 239 -6.85 0.06 -12.47
N ALA A 240 -7.79 -0.10 -13.39
CA ALA A 240 -8.49 1.06 -14.02
C ALA A 240 -9.26 1.87 -12.97
N GLY A 241 -10.05 1.20 -12.10
CA GLY A 241 -10.80 1.89 -11.05
C GLY A 241 -9.91 2.60 -10.03
N LEU A 242 -8.74 2.06 -9.71
CA LEU A 242 -7.77 2.75 -8.86
C LEU A 242 -7.18 3.99 -9.54
N VAL A 243 -6.91 3.94 -10.85
CA VAL A 243 -6.45 5.10 -11.63
C VAL A 243 -7.52 6.20 -11.68
N ASP A 244 -8.80 5.84 -11.80
CA ASP A 244 -9.92 6.79 -11.81
C ASP A 244 -10.13 7.46 -10.43
N ILE A 245 -9.77 6.78 -9.34
CA ILE A 245 -9.83 7.33 -7.98
C ILE A 245 -8.70 8.34 -7.74
N GLY A 246 -7.55 8.17 -8.35
CA GLY A 246 -6.38 9.06 -8.28
C GLY A 246 -5.34 8.65 -7.25
#